data_dade422b8395624c3e801b5ea55ab664
#
_entry.id   dade422b8395624c3e801b5ea55ab664
#
_cell.length_a   1.000
_cell.length_b   1.000
_cell.length_c   1.000
_cell.angle_alpha   90.00
_cell.angle_beta   90.00
_cell.angle_gamma   90.00
#
_symmetry.space_group_name_H-M   'P 1'
#
loop_
_entity.id
_entity.type
_entity.pdbx_description
1 polymer ?
#
loop_
_entity_poly.entity_id
_entity_poly.type
_entity_poly.pdbx_seq_one_letter_code
_entity_poly.pdbx_strand_id
1 'polypeptide(L)'
;AKLLRALQEKSITPIGSQEAIPVDIRVIATTNRNMVEEIRNGNFREDLYYRLNVFPLSTLSLVDRPSDIIPISTVLISRHCQDKQTIPFLSRAACNLLVNYKWPGNVRELENVIQRALVLSDGKTINAEDIIIDNALHDGGCQAHIQNMLEKQAIAG
;
A
#
# COMPACT_ATOMS: atom_id res chain seq x y z
N ALA A 1 11.11 26.58 -7.00
CA ALA A 1 11.12 27.95 -6.42
C ALA A 1 9.82 28.26 -5.65
N LYS A 2 8.63 28.12 -6.25
CA LYS A 2 7.35 28.51 -5.61
C LYS A 2 7.01 27.71 -4.34
N LEU A 3 7.24 26.39 -4.33
CA LEU A 3 6.98 25.54 -3.15
C LEU A 3 7.87 25.92 -1.97
N LEU A 4 9.16 26.17 -2.21
CA LEU A 4 10.09 26.58 -1.16
C LEU A 4 9.65 27.90 -0.51
N ARG A 5 9.19 28.84 -1.33
CA ARG A 5 8.67 30.13 -0.85
C ARG A 5 7.42 29.96 0.01
N ALA A 6 6.46 29.13 -0.43
CA ALA A 6 5.27 28.83 0.36
C ALA A 6 5.60 28.20 1.72
N LEU A 7 6.63 27.32 1.78
CA LEU A 7 7.09 26.71 3.03
C LEU A 7 7.83 27.68 3.96
N GLN A 8 8.53 28.67 3.40
CA GLN A 8 9.32 29.62 4.17
C GLN A 8 8.50 30.82 4.64
N GLU A 9 7.75 31.42 3.72
CA GLU A 9 7.03 32.68 3.94
C GLU A 9 5.57 32.45 4.41
N LYS A 10 5.10 31.18 4.42
CA LYS A 10 3.69 30.84 4.69
C LYS A 10 2.72 31.71 3.87
N SER A 11 3.09 31.98 2.63
CA SER A 11 2.30 32.77 1.70
C SER A 11 2.40 32.22 0.30
N ILE A 12 1.34 32.38 -0.47
CA ILE A 12 1.26 31.99 -1.88
C ILE A 12 0.85 33.20 -2.72
N THR A 13 1.43 33.29 -3.91
CA THR A 13 1.00 34.27 -4.91
C THR A 13 0.23 33.54 -6.00
N PRO A 14 -1.10 33.79 -6.13
CA PRO A 14 -1.91 33.17 -7.18
C PRO A 14 -1.39 33.52 -8.58
N ILE A 15 -1.69 32.66 -9.55
CA ILE A 15 -1.33 32.91 -10.95
C ILE A 15 -2.11 34.12 -11.44
N GLY A 16 -1.40 35.11 -11.98
CA GLY A 16 -1.98 36.37 -12.45
C GLY A 16 -2.16 37.49 -11.40
N SER A 17 -1.81 37.20 -10.12
CA SER A 17 -1.78 38.21 -9.05
C SER A 17 -0.35 38.57 -8.68
N GLN A 18 -0.16 39.79 -8.18
CA GLN A 18 1.10 40.25 -7.54
C GLN A 18 0.99 40.23 -6.01
N GLU A 19 -0.19 40.03 -5.47
CA GLU A 19 -0.43 39.99 -4.02
C GLU A 19 -0.12 38.64 -3.43
N ALA A 20 0.64 38.61 -2.34
CA ALA A 20 0.88 37.42 -1.56
C ALA A 20 -0.23 37.21 -0.53
N ILE A 21 -0.85 36.02 -0.53
CA ILE A 21 -1.91 35.64 0.40
C ILE A 21 -1.29 34.76 1.48
N PRO A 22 -1.40 35.12 2.77
CA PRO A 22 -0.92 34.26 3.86
C PRO A 22 -1.72 32.94 3.90
N VAL A 23 -1.01 31.83 4.17
CA VAL A 23 -1.61 30.51 4.27
C VAL A 23 -1.17 29.82 5.55
N ASP A 24 -2.11 29.24 6.28
CA ASP A 24 -1.84 28.36 7.41
C ASP A 24 -1.99 26.91 6.95
N ILE A 25 -0.84 26.27 6.68
CA ILE A 25 -0.79 24.90 6.13
C ILE A 25 0.14 24.03 6.96
N ARG A 26 -0.24 22.76 7.10
CA ARG A 26 0.63 21.68 7.56
C ARG A 26 1.06 20.84 6.35
N VAL A 27 2.37 20.74 6.13
CA VAL A 27 2.92 19.98 5.01
C VAL A 27 3.37 18.60 5.48
N ILE A 28 2.95 17.57 4.78
CA ILE A 28 3.40 16.19 4.94
C ILE A 28 3.98 15.76 3.59
N ALA A 29 5.25 15.38 3.59
CA ALA A 29 5.92 14.87 2.41
C ALA A 29 6.21 13.37 2.58
N THR A 30 6.00 12.59 1.52
CA THR A 30 6.30 11.16 1.50
C THR A 30 7.15 10.81 0.29
N THR A 31 8.06 9.87 0.46
CA THR A 31 8.88 9.34 -0.63
C THR A 31 9.28 7.89 -0.32
N ASN A 32 9.48 7.10 -1.36
CA ASN A 32 10.11 5.78 -1.30
C ASN A 32 11.52 5.80 -1.91
N ARG A 33 12.04 6.99 -2.28
CA ARG A 33 13.36 7.14 -2.89
C ARG A 33 14.41 7.50 -1.86
N ASN A 34 15.67 7.13 -2.16
CA ASN A 34 16.82 7.62 -1.41
C ASN A 34 17.07 9.10 -1.77
N MET A 35 16.62 10.02 -0.91
CA MET A 35 16.69 11.44 -1.18
C MET A 35 18.13 11.96 -1.30
N VAL A 36 19.10 11.32 -0.62
CA VAL A 36 20.52 11.69 -0.72
C VAL A 36 21.04 11.43 -2.14
N GLU A 37 20.66 10.30 -2.73
CA GLU A 37 21.02 9.97 -4.12
C GLU A 37 20.32 10.90 -5.12
N GLU A 38 19.03 11.18 -4.91
CA GLU A 38 18.28 12.11 -5.77
C GLU A 38 18.89 13.53 -5.77
N ILE A 39 19.39 14.01 -4.62
CA ILE A 39 20.11 15.30 -4.52
C ILE A 39 21.44 15.22 -5.26
N ARG A 40 22.24 14.15 -5.07
CA ARG A 40 23.53 13.97 -5.75
C ARG A 40 23.37 13.93 -7.27
N ASN A 41 22.29 13.31 -7.75
CA ASN A 41 21.98 13.22 -9.17
C ASN A 41 21.34 14.50 -9.75
N GLY A 42 21.12 15.53 -8.93
CA GLY A 42 20.50 16.79 -9.37
C GLY A 42 18.98 16.71 -9.60
N ASN A 43 18.35 15.60 -9.26
CA ASN A 43 16.91 15.39 -9.44
C ASN A 43 16.06 16.07 -8.36
N PHE A 44 16.66 16.40 -7.22
CA PHE A 44 15.99 17.07 -6.11
C PHE A 44 16.87 18.17 -5.51
N ARG A 45 16.28 19.29 -5.17
CA ARG A 45 17.01 20.43 -4.59
C ARG A 45 17.32 20.18 -3.12
N GLU A 46 18.54 20.43 -2.73
CA GLU A 46 19.03 20.26 -1.36
C GLU A 46 18.32 21.21 -0.37
N ASP A 47 18.10 22.47 -0.78
CA ASP A 47 17.42 23.49 0.05
C ASP A 47 15.95 23.07 0.38
N LEU A 48 15.25 22.48 -0.58
CA LEU A 48 13.90 21.97 -0.39
C LEU A 48 13.89 20.74 0.52
N TYR A 49 14.88 19.85 0.37
CA TYR A 49 15.02 18.69 1.24
C TYR A 49 15.14 19.08 2.70
N TYR A 50 16.05 19.97 3.06
CA TYR A 50 16.22 20.41 4.45
C TYR A 50 14.98 21.10 5.01
N ARG A 51 14.19 21.73 4.17
CA ARG A 51 12.97 22.40 4.61
C ARG A 51 11.80 21.41 4.86
N LEU A 52 11.77 20.31 4.14
CA LEU A 52 10.77 19.24 4.32
C LEU A 52 11.18 18.25 5.40
N ASN A 53 12.46 17.95 5.55
CA ASN A 53 12.99 16.93 6.45
C ASN A 53 13.20 17.42 7.89
N VAL A 54 12.23 18.17 8.42
CA VAL A 54 12.30 18.69 9.81
C VAL A 54 12.04 17.58 10.83
N PHE A 55 11.12 16.68 10.53
CA PHE A 55 10.78 15.55 11.39
C PHE A 55 10.64 14.28 10.54
N PRO A 56 11.73 13.57 10.27
CA PRO A 56 11.71 12.37 9.45
C PRO A 56 11.06 11.20 10.20
N LEU A 57 10.14 10.53 9.52
CA LEU A 57 9.52 9.29 9.98
C LEU A 57 9.78 8.20 8.96
N SER A 58 10.32 7.08 9.40
CA SER A 58 10.50 5.89 8.57
C SER A 58 9.45 4.86 8.93
N THR A 59 8.80 4.29 7.91
CA THR A 59 7.89 3.16 8.08
C THR A 59 8.64 1.87 7.75
N LEU A 60 8.54 0.88 8.63
CA LEU A 60 9.11 -0.44 8.38
C LEU A 60 8.30 -1.16 7.29
N SER A 61 8.99 -2.01 6.53
CA SER A 61 8.31 -2.92 5.60
C SER A 61 7.51 -3.97 6.36
N LEU A 62 6.55 -4.61 5.71
CA LEU A 62 5.68 -5.59 6.38
C LEU A 62 6.47 -6.84 6.81
N VAL A 63 7.53 -7.18 6.10
CA VAL A 63 8.43 -8.30 6.45
C VAL A 63 9.18 -8.06 7.77
N ASP A 64 9.47 -6.80 8.12
CA ASP A 64 10.17 -6.42 9.35
C ASP A 64 9.24 -6.31 10.57
N ARG A 65 7.93 -6.44 10.34
CA ARG A 65 6.89 -6.40 11.39
C ARG A 65 5.83 -7.49 11.21
N PRO A 66 6.22 -8.76 11.25
CA PRO A 66 5.31 -9.89 11.00
C PRO A 66 4.13 -9.98 11.99
N SER A 67 4.30 -9.46 13.21
CA SER A 67 3.22 -9.36 14.21
C SER A 67 2.04 -8.49 13.77
N ASP A 68 2.25 -7.56 12.84
CA ASP A 68 1.21 -6.66 12.36
C ASP A 68 0.37 -7.25 11.22
N ILE A 69 0.83 -8.34 10.59
CA ILE A 69 0.19 -8.92 9.41
C ILE A 69 -1.24 -9.35 9.72
N ILE A 70 -1.47 -10.10 10.79
CA ILE A 70 -2.81 -10.59 11.13
C ILE A 70 -3.73 -9.46 11.61
N PRO A 71 -3.31 -8.55 12.51
CA PRO A 71 -4.11 -7.37 12.85
C PRO A 71 -4.51 -6.53 11.63
N ILE A 72 -3.57 -6.25 10.72
CA ILE A 72 -3.85 -5.51 9.48
C ILE A 72 -4.86 -6.28 8.61
N SER A 73 -4.66 -7.60 8.41
CA SER A 73 -5.58 -8.44 7.65
C SER A 73 -7.00 -8.39 8.23
N THR A 74 -7.14 -8.45 9.54
CA THR A 74 -8.43 -8.37 10.23
C THR A 74 -9.13 -7.03 9.98
N VAL A 75 -8.38 -5.92 10.05
CA VAL A 75 -8.91 -4.58 9.75
C VAL A 75 -9.34 -4.48 8.29
N LEU A 76 -8.55 -5.03 7.35
CA LEU A 76 -8.89 -5.05 5.92
C LEU A 76 -10.17 -5.85 5.67
N ILE A 77 -10.29 -7.06 6.25
CA ILE A 77 -11.50 -7.89 6.16
C ILE A 77 -12.71 -7.10 6.67
N SER A 78 -12.62 -6.50 7.86
CA SER A 78 -13.70 -5.70 8.44
C SER A 78 -14.10 -4.54 7.54
N ARG A 79 -13.12 -3.83 6.97
CA ARG A 79 -13.37 -2.69 6.06
C ARG A 79 -14.13 -3.10 4.79
N HIS A 80 -13.77 -4.24 4.21
CA HIS A 80 -14.42 -4.73 2.98
C HIS A 80 -15.73 -5.48 3.23
N CYS A 81 -16.09 -5.74 4.49
CA CYS A 81 -17.32 -6.42 4.88
C CYS A 81 -18.29 -5.52 5.65
N GLN A 82 -18.13 -4.19 5.61
CA GLN A 82 -18.97 -3.25 6.38
C GLN A 82 -20.47 -3.42 6.14
N ASP A 83 -20.86 -3.78 4.91
CA ASP A 83 -22.26 -3.99 4.54
C ASP A 83 -22.76 -5.44 4.72
N LYS A 84 -21.91 -6.34 5.21
CA LYS A 84 -22.25 -7.75 5.39
C LYS A 84 -22.65 -8.06 6.83
N GLN A 85 -23.67 -8.90 7.01
CA GLN A 85 -24.13 -9.34 8.34
C GLN A 85 -23.07 -10.19 9.08
N THR A 86 -22.14 -10.77 8.37
CA THR A 86 -21.12 -11.66 8.94
C THR A 86 -19.74 -11.25 8.41
N ILE A 87 -18.80 -11.03 9.32
CA ILE A 87 -17.40 -10.78 8.99
C ILE A 87 -16.66 -12.12 9.06
N PRO A 88 -16.07 -12.60 7.95
CA PRO A 88 -15.34 -13.87 7.96
C PRO A 88 -14.06 -13.75 8.78
N PHE A 89 -13.65 -14.85 9.41
CA PHE A 89 -12.39 -14.95 10.15
C PHE A 89 -11.35 -15.76 9.39
N LEU A 90 -10.08 -15.50 9.67
CA LEU A 90 -8.94 -16.25 9.09
C LEU A 90 -8.78 -17.58 9.83
N SER A 91 -8.72 -18.69 9.11
CA SER A 91 -8.34 -19.99 9.69
C SER A 91 -6.86 -19.94 10.14
N ARG A 92 -6.49 -20.83 11.05
CA ARG A 92 -5.10 -20.94 11.53
C ARG A 92 -4.09 -21.22 10.38
N ALA A 93 -4.49 -22.02 9.40
CA ALA A 93 -3.68 -22.31 8.22
C ALA A 93 -3.48 -21.07 7.35
N ALA A 94 -4.54 -20.26 7.13
CA ALA A 94 -4.45 -18.97 6.45
C ALA A 94 -3.53 -17.98 7.18
N CYS A 95 -3.67 -17.85 8.51
CA CYS A 95 -2.79 -17.01 9.30
C CYS A 95 -1.32 -17.40 9.15
N ASN A 96 -1.00 -18.69 9.23
CA ASN A 96 0.39 -19.17 9.07
C ASN A 96 0.94 -18.84 7.67
N LEU A 97 0.13 -18.99 6.62
CA LEU A 97 0.53 -18.67 5.25
C LEU A 97 0.82 -17.18 5.11
N LEU A 98 -0.06 -16.31 5.62
CA LEU A 98 0.10 -14.87 5.55
C LEU A 98 1.35 -14.38 6.30
N VAL A 99 1.63 -14.91 7.51
CA VAL A 99 2.78 -14.51 8.32
C VAL A 99 4.12 -14.93 7.70
N ASN A 100 4.16 -16.06 7.02
CA ASN A 100 5.39 -16.60 6.42
C ASN A 100 5.75 -16.00 5.06
N TYR A 101 4.88 -15.22 4.44
CA TYR A 101 5.16 -14.58 3.16
C TYR A 101 5.88 -13.22 3.34
N LYS A 102 6.74 -12.86 2.39
CA LYS A 102 7.64 -11.69 2.50
C LYS A 102 6.97 -10.34 2.20
N TRP A 103 5.84 -10.34 1.55
CA TRP A 103 5.07 -9.13 1.20
C TRP A 103 5.88 -8.04 0.50
N PRO A 104 6.49 -8.30 -0.68
CA PRO A 104 7.27 -7.29 -1.40
C PRO A 104 6.44 -6.04 -1.74
N GLY A 105 5.14 -6.19 -2.02
CA GLY A 105 4.18 -5.10 -2.21
C GLY A 105 3.59 -4.53 -0.92
N ASN A 106 4.10 -5.00 0.24
CA ASN A 106 3.68 -4.54 1.56
C ASN A 106 2.17 -4.63 1.78
N VAL A 107 1.58 -3.62 2.46
CA VAL A 107 0.14 -3.59 2.80
C VAL A 107 -0.75 -3.58 1.56
N ARG A 108 -0.31 -2.99 0.43
CA ARG A 108 -1.10 -2.99 -0.82
C ARG A 108 -1.26 -4.38 -1.41
N GLU A 109 -0.20 -5.17 -1.38
CA GLU A 109 -0.26 -6.56 -1.82
C GLU A 109 -1.13 -7.40 -0.89
N LEU A 110 -0.95 -7.25 0.43
CA LEU A 110 -1.78 -7.90 1.43
C LEU A 110 -3.26 -7.57 1.23
N GLU A 111 -3.61 -6.31 1.01
CA GLU A 111 -4.99 -5.87 0.75
C GLU A 111 -5.58 -6.56 -0.48
N ASN A 112 -4.84 -6.62 -1.60
CA ASN A 112 -5.28 -7.31 -2.81
C ASN A 112 -5.50 -8.81 -2.60
N VAL A 113 -4.61 -9.46 -1.83
CA VAL A 113 -4.75 -10.89 -1.49
C VAL A 113 -5.99 -11.11 -0.61
N ILE A 114 -6.21 -10.28 0.40
CA ILE A 114 -7.39 -10.35 1.27
C ILE A 114 -8.68 -10.10 0.47
N GLN A 115 -8.72 -9.13 -0.42
CA GLN A 115 -9.89 -8.87 -1.27
C GLN A 115 -10.24 -10.08 -2.14
N ARG A 116 -9.25 -10.73 -2.75
CA ARG A 116 -9.47 -11.97 -3.53
C ARG A 116 -9.96 -13.11 -2.65
N ALA A 117 -9.35 -13.30 -1.49
CA ALA A 117 -9.75 -14.32 -0.54
C ALA A 117 -11.21 -14.15 -0.07
N LEU A 118 -11.66 -12.91 0.14
CA LEU A 118 -13.06 -12.62 0.48
C LEU A 118 -14.06 -12.99 -0.61
N VAL A 119 -13.65 -12.94 -1.88
CA VAL A 119 -14.49 -13.35 -3.01
C VAL A 119 -14.53 -14.87 -3.14
N LEU A 120 -13.43 -15.57 -2.85
CA LEU A 120 -13.30 -17.02 -3.00
C LEU A 120 -13.86 -17.80 -1.81
N SER A 121 -13.86 -17.19 -0.62
CA SER A 121 -14.31 -17.82 0.62
C SER A 121 -15.83 -18.03 0.67
N ASP A 122 -16.27 -18.93 1.55
CA ASP A 122 -17.70 -19.22 1.84
C ASP A 122 -18.43 -18.06 2.58
N GLY A 123 -17.73 -16.96 2.88
CA GLY A 123 -18.24 -15.80 3.62
C GLY A 123 -18.25 -15.98 5.15
N LYS A 124 -17.81 -17.10 5.67
CA LYS A 124 -17.67 -17.37 7.12
C LYS A 124 -16.22 -17.51 7.54
N THR A 125 -15.43 -18.24 6.76
CA THR A 125 -14.04 -18.55 7.07
C THR A 125 -13.19 -18.37 5.82
N ILE A 126 -12.04 -17.72 5.97
CA ILE A 126 -11.03 -17.63 4.93
C ILE A 126 -9.98 -18.70 5.22
N ASN A 127 -9.89 -19.70 4.36
CA ASN A 127 -8.97 -20.81 4.48
C ASN A 127 -7.66 -20.55 3.71
N ALA A 128 -6.66 -21.41 3.90
CA ALA A 128 -5.39 -21.27 3.19
C ALA A 128 -5.54 -21.43 1.66
N GLU A 129 -6.52 -22.20 1.20
CA GLU A 129 -6.86 -22.39 -0.21
C GLU A 129 -7.47 -21.15 -0.87
N ASP A 130 -8.09 -20.26 -0.09
CA ASP A 130 -8.63 -18.99 -0.56
C ASP A 130 -7.54 -17.92 -0.71
N ILE A 131 -6.35 -18.14 -0.10
CA ILE A 131 -5.23 -17.22 -0.12
C ILE A 131 -4.38 -17.49 -1.37
N ILE A 132 -4.64 -16.70 -2.42
CA ILE A 132 -3.85 -16.76 -3.66
C ILE A 132 -2.84 -15.63 -3.66
N ILE A 133 -1.56 -15.98 -3.54
CA ILE A 133 -0.44 -15.05 -3.60
C ILE A 133 0.23 -15.22 -4.97
N ASP A 134 0.09 -14.19 -5.83
CA ASP A 134 0.73 -14.21 -7.15
C ASP A 134 2.20 -13.84 -7.02
N ASN A 135 3.09 -14.80 -7.25
CA ASN A 135 4.53 -14.55 -7.39
C ASN A 135 4.89 -13.85 -8.71
N ALA A 136 3.90 -13.40 -9.48
CA ALA A 136 4.03 -12.96 -10.87
C ALA A 136 4.87 -11.69 -11.09
N LEU A 137 5.23 -10.95 -10.05
CA LEU A 137 6.14 -9.81 -10.18
C LEU A 137 7.62 -10.21 -10.12
N HIS A 138 7.93 -11.47 -9.78
CA HIS A 138 9.30 -11.98 -9.70
C HIS A 138 9.66 -12.96 -10.83
N ASP A 139 8.67 -13.62 -11.43
CA ASP A 139 8.89 -14.49 -12.60
C ASP A 139 7.84 -14.12 -13.66
N GLY A 140 8.27 -13.73 -14.86
CA GLY A 140 7.41 -13.23 -15.94
C GLY A 140 6.34 -14.21 -16.49
N GLY A 141 5.57 -14.84 -15.61
CA GLY A 141 4.65 -15.93 -15.90
C GLY A 141 3.15 -15.67 -15.65
N CYS A 142 2.69 -14.43 -15.85
CA CYS A 142 1.29 -14.04 -15.51
C CYS A 142 0.18 -14.61 -16.42
N GLN A 143 0.50 -15.34 -17.52
CA GLN A 143 -0.51 -15.83 -18.47
C GLN A 143 -1.01 -17.25 -18.21
N ALA A 144 -0.25 -18.12 -17.55
CA ALA A 144 -0.60 -19.54 -17.41
C ALA A 144 -1.66 -19.84 -16.34
N HIS A 145 -1.79 -19.01 -15.32
CA HIS A 145 -2.68 -19.30 -14.18
C HIS A 145 -4.15 -18.88 -14.42
N ILE A 146 -4.34 -17.76 -15.12
CA ILE A 146 -5.69 -17.28 -15.49
C ILE A 146 -6.33 -18.23 -16.50
N GLN A 147 -5.54 -18.79 -17.41
CA GLN A 147 -6.02 -19.75 -18.41
C GLN A 147 -6.49 -21.08 -17.77
N ASN A 148 -5.80 -21.56 -16.74
CA ASN A 148 -6.14 -22.78 -16.02
C ASN A 148 -7.41 -22.64 -15.15
N MET A 149 -7.71 -21.42 -14.66
CA MET A 149 -8.95 -21.16 -13.91
C MET A 149 -10.18 -21.03 -14.83
N LEU A 150 -10.01 -20.44 -16.01
CA LEU A 150 -11.09 -20.35 -17.01
C LEU A 150 -11.45 -21.71 -17.60
N GLU A 151 -10.46 -22.60 -17.78
CA GLU A 151 -10.71 -23.99 -18.24
C GLU A 151 -11.44 -24.84 -17.21
N LYS A 152 -11.16 -24.67 -15.91
CA LYS A 152 -11.89 -25.38 -14.85
C LYS A 152 -13.35 -24.94 -14.70
N GLN A 153 -13.68 -23.70 -14.98
CA GLN A 153 -15.06 -23.22 -14.98
C GLN A 153 -15.84 -23.64 -16.24
N ALA A 154 -15.16 -23.84 -17.37
CA ALA A 154 -15.79 -24.31 -18.61
C ALA A 154 -16.13 -25.80 -18.61
N ILE A 155 -15.55 -26.62 -17.71
CA ILE A 155 -15.78 -28.07 -17.62
C ILE A 155 -16.89 -28.40 -16.58
N ALA A 156 -17.29 -27.43 -15.74
CA ALA A 156 -18.30 -27.62 -14.68
C ALA A 156 -19.69 -27.06 -15.03
N GLY A 157 -19.93 -26.60 -16.27
CA GLY A 157 -21.20 -26.18 -16.83
C GLY A 157 -21.61 -27.13 -17.98
#